data_b65efafaa84c226964ec2fd413fac72f
#
_entry.id   b65efafaa84c226964ec2fd413fac72f
#
_cell.length_a   1.000
_cell.length_b   1.000
_cell.length_c   1.000
_cell.angle_alpha   90.00
_cell.angle_beta   90.00
_cell.angle_gamma   90.00
#
_symmetry.space_group_name_H-M   'P 1'
#
loop_
_entity.id
_entity.type
_entity.pdbx_description
1 polymer ?
#
loop_
_entity_poly.entity_id
_entity_poly.type
_entity_poly.pdbx_seq_one_letter_code
_entity_poly.pdbx_strand_id
1 'polypeptide(L)'
;MTVLIIIVFILGYAAITLEHSLKIDKAAFALVTGVLCWTLYILGEPNKELVSHHLTEHMGEISEILFFLLGAMVIVELIDAHDGFEIVTERIRTTDKKRLMWLICGITFFMSALLDNLTTTIVMVSLLRKLVATREDRLLLTGLVVVTANAGGAWSPMGDVTTTMLWIGGQVTAMNIVKMLIVPSLTCVVVPLLIISRKTKGKVKTPDDVAKNHLNTTARERNSVFAIGLGALLFVPVFKTVTHLPPFMGMLLGLGVMWMVTEMIHSGKDEVEKGTRSVVHALRKIDTPSILFFLGILVAVAALQSLGVLTQLATWLDHKIGNITVIVVIIGFLSAVVDNVPLVAAAQGMYSLEQFPTDHYFWEFLAYCAGTGGSALIIGSAAGVAAMGMERIDFFWYLRRITIWAVIGYLVGAAVFVTQYAMLNQMS
;
A
#
# COMPACT_ATOMS: atom_id res chain seq x y z
N MET A 1 -22.33 -22.95 -13.80
CA MET A 1 -22.22 -21.91 -12.77
C MET A 1 -20.84 -21.22 -12.74
N THR A 2 -19.74 -21.96 -12.74
CA THR A 2 -18.36 -21.38 -12.72
C THR A 2 -18.14 -20.29 -13.77
N VAL A 3 -18.54 -20.54 -15.03
CA VAL A 3 -18.40 -19.52 -16.11
C VAL A 3 -19.18 -18.23 -15.78
N LEU A 4 -20.36 -18.34 -15.18
CA LEU A 4 -21.16 -17.17 -14.80
C LEU A 4 -20.47 -16.36 -13.68
N ILE A 5 -19.85 -17.05 -12.72
CA ILE A 5 -19.08 -16.41 -11.63
C ILE A 5 -17.87 -15.67 -12.21
N ILE A 6 -17.16 -16.29 -13.16
CA ILE A 6 -16.04 -15.63 -13.86
C ILE A 6 -16.53 -14.38 -14.60
N ILE A 7 -17.67 -14.46 -15.31
CA ILE A 7 -18.23 -13.30 -16.01
C ILE A 7 -18.60 -12.19 -15.03
N VAL A 8 -19.27 -12.51 -13.90
CA VAL A 8 -19.60 -11.54 -12.86
C VAL A 8 -18.36 -10.89 -12.28
N PHE A 9 -17.32 -11.68 -12.01
CA PHE A 9 -16.05 -11.16 -11.52
C PHE A 9 -15.40 -10.21 -12.52
N ILE A 10 -15.30 -10.58 -13.81
CA ILE A 10 -14.71 -9.75 -14.86
C ILE A 10 -15.50 -8.44 -15.04
N LEU A 11 -16.83 -8.50 -15.07
CA LEU A 11 -17.69 -7.31 -15.20
C LEU A 11 -17.57 -6.40 -13.97
N GLY A 12 -17.59 -6.97 -12.77
CA GLY A 12 -17.38 -6.22 -11.53
C GLY A 12 -16.00 -5.57 -11.49
N TYR A 13 -14.98 -6.31 -11.91
CA TYR A 13 -13.62 -5.79 -11.99
C TYR A 13 -13.47 -4.68 -13.03
N ALA A 14 -14.10 -4.82 -14.21
CA ALA A 14 -14.15 -3.76 -15.21
C ALA A 14 -14.86 -2.49 -14.67
N ALA A 15 -15.93 -2.67 -13.89
CA ALA A 15 -16.63 -1.55 -13.25
C ALA A 15 -15.74 -0.84 -12.20
N ILE A 16 -14.96 -1.59 -11.41
CA ILE A 16 -13.96 -1.05 -10.46
C ILE A 16 -12.93 -0.19 -11.20
N THR A 17 -12.37 -0.68 -12.32
CA THR A 17 -11.37 0.08 -13.08
C THR A 17 -11.95 1.31 -13.78
N LEU A 18 -13.25 1.33 -14.04
CA LEU A 18 -13.99 2.44 -14.64
C LEU A 18 -14.64 3.38 -13.60
N GLU A 19 -14.24 3.31 -12.32
CA GLU A 19 -14.76 4.14 -11.21
C GLU A 19 -14.91 5.62 -11.60
N HIS A 20 -13.87 6.21 -12.14
CA HIS A 20 -13.89 7.63 -12.54
C HIS A 20 -14.92 7.96 -13.63
N SER A 21 -15.12 7.03 -14.56
CA SER A 21 -16.10 7.21 -15.66
C SER A 21 -17.52 7.02 -15.19
N LEU A 22 -17.72 6.06 -14.29
CA LEU A 22 -19.04 5.71 -13.75
C LEU A 22 -19.46 6.61 -12.58
N LYS A 23 -18.51 7.34 -11.97
CA LYS A 23 -18.73 8.20 -10.79
C LYS A 23 -19.34 7.46 -9.61
N ILE A 24 -19.02 6.20 -9.46
CA ILE A 24 -19.43 5.33 -8.33
C ILE A 24 -18.15 4.81 -7.70
N ASP A 25 -18.06 4.90 -6.37
CA ASP A 25 -16.92 4.43 -5.60
C ASP A 25 -16.65 2.93 -5.86
N LYS A 26 -15.39 2.57 -6.06
CA LYS A 26 -14.96 1.19 -6.34
C LYS A 26 -15.36 0.20 -5.24
N ALA A 27 -15.50 0.65 -3.99
CA ALA A 27 -15.94 -0.19 -2.89
C ALA A 27 -17.35 -0.76 -3.11
N ALA A 28 -18.27 0.03 -3.68
CA ALA A 28 -19.61 -0.42 -3.99
C ALA A 28 -19.60 -1.58 -5.01
N PHE A 29 -18.82 -1.44 -6.08
CA PHE A 29 -18.67 -2.51 -7.08
C PHE A 29 -18.01 -3.76 -6.49
N ALA A 30 -16.97 -3.59 -5.67
CA ALA A 30 -16.26 -4.71 -5.04
C ALA A 30 -17.19 -5.51 -4.11
N LEU A 31 -17.96 -4.83 -3.25
CA LEU A 31 -18.91 -5.49 -2.35
C LEU A 31 -19.99 -6.26 -3.12
N VAL A 32 -20.62 -5.64 -4.12
CA VAL A 32 -21.64 -6.30 -4.96
C VAL A 32 -21.03 -7.51 -5.66
N THR A 33 -19.84 -7.37 -6.25
CA THR A 33 -19.16 -8.47 -6.95
C THR A 33 -18.86 -9.63 -6.01
N GLY A 34 -18.31 -9.34 -4.81
CA GLY A 34 -18.01 -10.35 -3.81
C GLY A 34 -19.24 -11.15 -3.42
N VAL A 35 -20.33 -10.45 -3.05
CA VAL A 35 -21.59 -11.10 -2.65
C VAL A 35 -22.20 -11.90 -3.80
N LEU A 36 -22.23 -11.37 -5.02
CA LEU A 36 -22.78 -12.08 -6.18
C LEU A 36 -21.96 -13.34 -6.53
N CYS A 37 -20.64 -13.30 -6.46
CA CYS A 37 -19.79 -14.48 -6.69
C CYS A 37 -20.14 -15.62 -5.71
N TRP A 38 -20.25 -15.34 -4.41
CA TRP A 38 -20.61 -16.33 -3.41
C TRP A 38 -22.07 -16.77 -3.50
N THR A 39 -23.00 -15.87 -3.84
CA THR A 39 -24.40 -16.20 -4.09
C THR A 39 -24.53 -17.19 -5.24
N LEU A 40 -23.84 -16.95 -6.34
CA LEU A 40 -23.85 -17.88 -7.48
C LEU A 40 -23.16 -19.20 -7.13
N TYR A 41 -22.09 -19.16 -6.33
CA TYR A 41 -21.39 -20.36 -5.89
C TYR A 41 -22.32 -21.26 -5.06
N ILE A 42 -22.98 -20.73 -4.03
CA ILE A 42 -23.89 -21.53 -3.17
C ILE A 42 -25.13 -22.02 -3.93
N LEU A 43 -25.63 -21.27 -4.92
CA LEU A 43 -26.74 -21.69 -5.75
C LEU A 43 -26.38 -22.82 -6.74
N GLY A 44 -25.11 -22.87 -7.14
CA GLY A 44 -24.59 -23.86 -8.08
C GLY A 44 -24.02 -25.14 -7.45
N GLU A 45 -23.77 -25.12 -6.13
CA GLU A 45 -23.14 -26.24 -5.41
C GLU A 45 -24.19 -27.02 -4.62
N PRO A 46 -24.29 -28.35 -4.80
CA PRO A 46 -25.22 -29.19 -4.04
C PRO A 46 -24.95 -29.18 -2.52
N ASN A 47 -23.65 -29.17 -2.14
CA ASN A 47 -23.23 -29.14 -0.75
C ASN A 47 -23.09 -27.72 -0.23
N LYS A 48 -24.18 -27.17 0.30
CA LYS A 48 -24.23 -25.80 0.82
C LYS A 48 -23.39 -25.60 2.09
N GLU A 49 -23.23 -26.65 2.89
CA GLU A 49 -22.39 -26.60 4.11
C GLU A 49 -20.93 -26.41 3.76
N LEU A 50 -20.45 -27.08 2.71
CA LEU A 50 -19.09 -26.91 2.20
C LEU A 50 -18.84 -25.46 1.77
N VAL A 51 -19.76 -24.84 1.04
CA VAL A 51 -19.64 -23.45 0.59
C VAL A 51 -19.62 -22.50 1.79
N SER A 52 -20.49 -22.74 2.79
CA SER A 52 -20.51 -21.92 4.00
C SER A 52 -19.23 -22.06 4.82
N HIS A 53 -18.65 -23.27 4.87
CA HIS A 53 -17.35 -23.51 5.52
C HIS A 53 -16.23 -22.74 4.82
N HIS A 54 -16.12 -22.85 3.49
CA HIS A 54 -15.12 -22.09 2.72
C HIS A 54 -15.25 -20.59 2.92
N LEU A 55 -16.49 -20.05 2.91
CA LEU A 55 -16.72 -18.63 3.16
C LEU A 55 -16.23 -18.22 4.56
N THR A 56 -16.52 -19.02 5.57
CA THR A 56 -16.12 -18.71 6.96
C THR A 56 -14.60 -18.75 7.12
N GLU A 57 -13.93 -19.72 6.51
CA GLU A 57 -12.46 -19.84 6.51
C GLU A 57 -11.81 -18.61 5.87
N HIS A 58 -12.21 -18.26 4.65
CA HIS A 58 -11.69 -17.07 3.99
C HIS A 58 -12.04 -15.77 4.71
N MET A 59 -13.22 -15.67 5.33
CA MET A 59 -13.57 -14.50 6.15
C MET A 59 -12.65 -14.36 7.36
N GLY A 60 -12.17 -15.47 7.95
CA GLY A 60 -11.15 -15.48 8.99
C GLY A 60 -9.87 -14.81 8.50
N GLU A 61 -9.32 -15.29 7.37
CA GLU A 61 -8.10 -14.74 6.76
C GLU A 61 -8.25 -13.27 6.35
N ILE A 62 -9.36 -12.92 5.70
CA ILE A 62 -9.65 -11.54 5.27
C ILE A 62 -9.76 -10.61 6.49
N SER A 63 -10.40 -11.04 7.56
CA SER A 63 -10.58 -10.22 8.76
C SER A 63 -9.26 -9.86 9.43
N GLU A 64 -8.25 -10.76 9.41
CA GLU A 64 -6.90 -10.48 9.92
C GLU A 64 -6.28 -9.28 9.19
N ILE A 65 -6.40 -9.27 7.85
CA ILE A 65 -5.90 -8.18 7.02
C ILE A 65 -6.64 -6.87 7.33
N LEU A 66 -7.98 -6.92 7.39
CA LEU A 66 -8.79 -5.72 7.60
C LEU A 66 -8.59 -5.10 8.98
N PHE A 67 -8.50 -5.91 10.05
CA PHE A 67 -8.20 -5.40 11.39
C PHE A 67 -6.78 -4.86 11.52
N PHE A 68 -5.83 -5.48 10.82
CA PHE A 68 -4.48 -4.94 10.75
C PHE A 68 -4.48 -3.54 10.11
N LEU A 69 -5.11 -3.39 8.94
CA LEU A 69 -5.21 -2.12 8.22
C LEU A 69 -5.96 -1.06 9.03
N LEU A 70 -7.09 -1.42 9.64
CA LEU A 70 -7.87 -0.53 10.49
C LEU A 70 -6.98 0.02 11.64
N GLY A 71 -6.28 -0.86 12.34
CA GLY A 71 -5.42 -0.48 13.46
C GLY A 71 -4.28 0.45 13.02
N ALA A 72 -3.62 0.11 11.91
CA ALA A 72 -2.55 0.92 11.35
C ALA A 72 -3.04 2.32 10.95
N MET A 73 -4.15 2.40 10.20
CA MET A 73 -4.72 3.68 9.76
C MET A 73 -5.12 4.59 10.93
N VAL A 74 -5.69 4.03 12.00
CA VAL A 74 -6.06 4.82 13.19
C VAL A 74 -4.83 5.32 13.94
N ILE A 75 -3.80 4.49 14.12
CA ILE A 75 -2.54 4.91 14.75
C ILE A 75 -1.90 6.06 13.96
N VAL A 76 -1.82 5.92 12.64
CA VAL A 76 -1.23 6.92 11.76
C VAL A 76 -2.04 8.22 11.77
N GLU A 77 -3.38 8.14 11.73
CA GLU A 77 -4.27 9.30 11.83
C GLU A 77 -4.09 10.04 13.17
N LEU A 78 -3.93 9.30 14.28
CA LEU A 78 -3.65 9.91 15.58
C LEU A 78 -2.29 10.63 15.61
N ILE A 79 -1.26 10.06 14.97
CA ILE A 79 0.03 10.75 14.81
C ILE A 79 -0.15 12.06 14.03
N ASP A 80 -0.89 12.03 12.92
CA ASP A 80 -1.17 13.21 12.08
C ASP A 80 -1.97 14.27 12.84
N ALA A 81 -3.04 13.86 13.53
CA ALA A 81 -3.90 14.74 14.31
C ALA A 81 -3.17 15.47 15.44
N HIS A 82 -2.03 14.94 15.89
CA HIS A 82 -1.15 15.55 16.88
C HIS A 82 0.08 16.24 16.26
N ASP A 83 0.05 16.56 14.98
CA ASP A 83 1.15 17.20 14.24
C ASP A 83 2.46 16.38 14.26
N GLY A 84 2.38 15.05 14.50
CA GLY A 84 3.56 14.20 14.71
C GLY A 84 4.51 14.18 13.52
N PHE A 85 3.99 14.25 12.28
CA PHE A 85 4.83 14.25 11.07
C PHE A 85 5.59 15.56 10.86
N GLU A 86 5.23 16.65 11.54
CA GLU A 86 5.96 17.91 11.48
C GLU A 86 7.38 17.78 12.05
N ILE A 87 7.63 16.83 12.96
CA ILE A 87 8.98 16.49 13.44
C ILE A 87 9.95 16.22 12.28
N VAL A 88 9.46 15.56 11.23
CA VAL A 88 10.23 15.22 10.04
C VAL A 88 10.22 16.39 9.05
N THR A 89 9.05 16.97 8.82
CA THR A 89 8.82 17.93 7.74
C THR A 89 9.37 19.34 8.02
N GLU A 90 9.40 19.79 9.29
CA GLU A 90 10.01 21.06 9.72
C GLU A 90 11.51 21.17 9.41
N ARG A 91 12.18 20.03 9.23
CA ARG A 91 13.62 20.00 8.90
C ARG A 91 13.90 20.28 7.42
N ILE A 92 12.86 20.34 6.57
CA ILE A 92 13.00 20.59 5.14
C ILE A 92 13.01 22.10 4.89
N ARG A 93 14.20 22.69 4.78
CA ARG A 93 14.41 24.15 4.59
C ARG A 93 15.04 24.51 3.25
N THR A 94 15.30 23.53 2.38
CA THR A 94 15.98 23.79 1.11
C THR A 94 15.05 24.30 0.04
N THR A 95 15.48 25.32 -0.70
CA THR A 95 14.78 25.81 -1.89
C THR A 95 15.40 25.32 -3.20
N ASP A 96 16.56 24.68 -3.16
CA ASP A 96 17.19 24.08 -4.33
C ASP A 96 16.38 22.88 -4.83
N LYS A 97 15.92 22.93 -6.09
CA LYS A 97 15.04 21.90 -6.67
C LYS A 97 15.63 20.51 -6.61
N LYS A 98 16.91 20.37 -6.90
CA LYS A 98 17.59 19.09 -6.91
C LYS A 98 17.70 18.50 -5.49
N ARG A 99 18.13 19.31 -4.53
CA ARG A 99 18.25 18.89 -3.12
C ARG A 99 16.88 18.56 -2.54
N LEU A 100 15.86 19.39 -2.83
CA LEU A 100 14.50 19.15 -2.38
C LEU A 100 13.95 17.82 -2.91
N MET A 101 14.15 17.53 -4.20
CA MET A 101 13.73 16.28 -4.83
C MET A 101 14.33 15.04 -4.14
N TRP A 102 15.65 15.04 -3.90
CA TRP A 102 16.32 13.95 -3.20
C TRP A 102 15.84 13.79 -1.75
N LEU A 103 15.64 14.91 -1.05
CA LEU A 103 15.18 14.91 0.33
C LEU A 103 13.74 14.40 0.44
N ILE A 104 12.82 14.90 -0.40
CA ILE A 104 11.43 14.46 -0.46
C ILE A 104 11.35 12.96 -0.76
N CYS A 105 12.04 12.48 -1.80
CA CYS A 105 12.01 11.06 -2.15
C CYS A 105 12.67 10.20 -1.07
N GLY A 106 13.78 10.64 -0.46
CA GLY A 106 14.41 9.92 0.64
C GLY A 106 13.49 9.76 1.85
N ILE A 107 12.85 10.84 2.27
CA ILE A 107 11.87 10.81 3.37
C ILE A 107 10.67 9.92 3.00
N THR A 108 10.10 10.10 1.80
CA THR A 108 8.98 9.28 1.32
C THR A 108 9.31 7.79 1.34
N PHE A 109 10.50 7.40 0.88
CA PHE A 109 10.92 6.00 0.81
C PHE A 109 10.92 5.31 2.18
N PHE A 110 11.48 5.96 3.20
CA PHE A 110 11.52 5.39 4.55
C PHE A 110 10.20 5.55 5.31
N MET A 111 9.47 6.65 5.09
CA MET A 111 8.14 6.82 5.69
C MET A 111 7.17 5.77 5.18
N SER A 112 7.16 5.49 3.89
CA SER A 112 6.25 4.51 3.30
C SER A 112 6.49 3.09 3.78
N ALA A 113 7.71 2.76 4.17
CA ALA A 113 8.00 1.47 4.79
C ALA A 113 7.34 1.27 6.18
N LEU A 114 6.90 2.36 6.82
CA LEU A 114 6.35 2.36 8.17
C LEU A 114 4.86 2.71 8.22
N LEU A 115 4.40 3.60 7.31
CA LEU A 115 3.08 4.21 7.36
C LEU A 115 2.10 3.69 6.31
N ASP A 116 2.53 2.94 5.35
CA ASP A 116 1.91 2.63 4.06
C ASP A 116 2.10 3.70 2.97
N ASN A 117 1.91 3.28 1.72
CA ASN A 117 2.12 4.10 0.54
C ASN A 117 1.06 5.20 0.36
N LEU A 118 -0.21 4.92 0.69
CA LEU A 118 -1.32 5.86 0.58
C LEU A 118 -1.15 7.02 1.57
N THR A 119 -1.02 6.69 2.85
CA THR A 119 -0.86 7.69 3.93
C THR A 119 0.38 8.53 3.72
N THR A 120 1.51 7.90 3.40
CA THR A 120 2.76 8.62 3.10
C THR A 120 2.58 9.58 1.94
N THR A 121 1.88 9.18 0.88
CA THR A 121 1.61 10.06 -0.25
C THR A 121 0.76 11.26 0.15
N ILE A 122 -0.31 11.07 0.93
CA ILE A 122 -1.17 12.16 1.42
C ILE A 122 -0.34 13.18 2.23
N VAL A 123 0.45 12.71 3.19
CA VAL A 123 1.31 13.55 4.04
C VAL A 123 2.32 14.33 3.18
N MET A 124 3.02 13.64 2.27
CA MET A 124 4.07 14.26 1.47
C MET A 124 3.51 15.24 0.42
N VAL A 125 2.36 14.96 -0.18
CA VAL A 125 1.69 15.88 -1.09
C VAL A 125 1.18 17.13 -0.35
N SER A 126 0.63 16.95 0.86
CA SER A 126 0.23 18.07 1.72
C SER A 126 1.42 18.96 2.09
N LEU A 127 2.55 18.34 2.37
CA LEU A 127 3.81 19.06 2.61
C LEU A 127 4.30 19.81 1.36
N LEU A 128 4.27 19.18 0.18
CA LEU A 128 4.67 19.80 -1.07
C LEU A 128 3.84 21.06 -1.38
N ARG A 129 2.57 21.09 -1.01
CA ARG A 129 1.71 22.31 -1.14
C ARG A 129 2.23 23.46 -0.29
N LYS A 130 2.78 23.16 0.89
CA LYS A 130 3.37 24.17 1.80
C LYS A 130 4.76 24.64 1.33
N LEU A 131 5.51 23.80 0.59
CA LEU A 131 6.90 24.08 0.21
C LEU A 131 7.04 24.64 -1.21
N VAL A 132 6.13 24.30 -2.13
CA VAL A 132 6.29 24.56 -3.56
C VAL A 132 5.07 25.28 -4.13
N ALA A 133 5.22 26.57 -4.43
CA ALA A 133 4.14 27.39 -5.02
C ALA A 133 3.90 27.04 -6.50
N THR A 134 4.96 26.78 -7.27
CA THR A 134 4.87 26.52 -8.71
C THR A 134 4.20 25.17 -8.97
N ARG A 135 3.06 25.18 -9.64
CA ARG A 135 2.27 23.96 -9.91
C ARG A 135 3.05 22.90 -10.68
N GLU A 136 3.80 23.27 -11.72
CA GLU A 136 4.58 22.29 -12.51
C GLU A 136 5.63 21.55 -11.69
N ASP A 137 6.38 22.27 -10.85
CA ASP A 137 7.37 21.69 -9.96
C ASP A 137 6.69 20.77 -8.93
N ARG A 138 5.55 21.18 -8.39
CA ARG A 138 4.78 20.42 -7.42
C ARG A 138 4.23 19.14 -8.03
N LEU A 139 3.67 19.19 -9.24
CA LEU A 139 3.19 18.00 -9.94
C LEU A 139 4.30 17.00 -10.22
N LEU A 140 5.49 17.46 -10.65
CA LEU A 140 6.65 16.58 -10.87
C LEU A 140 7.08 15.90 -9.57
N LEU A 141 7.22 16.66 -8.49
CA LEU A 141 7.59 16.10 -7.18
C LEU A 141 6.51 15.15 -6.65
N THR A 142 5.22 15.46 -6.84
CA THR A 142 4.11 14.57 -6.46
C THR A 142 4.16 13.26 -7.24
N GLY A 143 4.43 13.30 -8.55
CA GLY A 143 4.60 12.08 -9.33
C GLY A 143 5.77 11.21 -8.84
N LEU A 144 6.89 11.85 -8.44
CA LEU A 144 8.02 11.14 -7.83
C LEU A 144 7.70 10.61 -6.44
N VAL A 145 6.88 11.31 -5.65
CA VAL A 145 6.37 10.81 -4.36
C VAL A 145 5.58 9.52 -4.56
N VAL A 146 4.69 9.44 -5.55
CA VAL A 146 3.93 8.21 -5.85
C VAL A 146 4.87 7.04 -6.15
N VAL A 147 5.83 7.21 -7.05
CA VAL A 147 6.81 6.17 -7.40
C VAL A 147 7.61 5.75 -6.17
N THR A 148 8.03 6.72 -5.37
CA THR A 148 8.86 6.48 -4.20
C THR A 148 8.08 5.86 -3.05
N ALA A 149 6.83 6.25 -2.84
CA ALA A 149 5.97 5.66 -1.80
C ALA A 149 5.69 4.18 -2.09
N ASN A 150 5.34 3.85 -3.34
CA ASN A 150 5.13 2.46 -3.73
C ASN A 150 6.42 1.62 -3.60
N ALA A 151 7.56 2.13 -4.04
CA ALA A 151 8.83 1.43 -3.88
C ALA A 151 9.27 1.34 -2.40
N GLY A 152 8.97 2.37 -1.61
CA GLY A 152 9.22 2.40 -0.17
C GLY A 152 8.36 1.41 0.59
N GLY A 153 7.10 1.21 0.18
CA GLY A 153 6.20 0.21 0.75
C GLY A 153 6.60 -1.22 0.44
N ALA A 154 7.14 -1.49 -0.74
CA ALA A 154 7.39 -2.84 -1.25
C ALA A 154 8.44 -3.64 -0.45
N TRP A 155 9.37 -3.00 0.24
CA TRP A 155 10.44 -3.70 0.99
C TRP A 155 10.15 -3.90 2.48
N SER A 156 8.99 -3.49 2.95
CA SER A 156 8.59 -3.61 4.36
C SER A 156 7.30 -4.42 4.48
N PRO A 157 7.16 -5.25 5.52
CA PRO A 157 5.93 -6.03 5.72
C PRO A 157 4.69 -5.18 6.03
N MET A 158 4.86 -3.89 6.34
CA MET A 158 3.77 -2.95 6.71
C MET A 158 3.63 -1.77 5.76
N GLY A 159 4.56 -1.62 4.81
CA GLY A 159 4.63 -0.44 3.95
C GLY A 159 3.68 -0.45 2.75
N ASP A 160 3.10 -1.58 2.42
CA ASP A 160 2.10 -1.75 1.38
C ASP A 160 1.14 -2.88 1.77
N VAL A 161 -0.14 -2.73 1.44
CA VAL A 161 -1.16 -3.76 1.71
C VAL A 161 -0.77 -5.11 1.12
N THR A 162 -0.15 -5.11 -0.05
CA THR A 162 0.30 -6.32 -0.75
C THR A 162 1.37 -7.08 0.01
N THR A 163 2.38 -6.38 0.53
CA THR A 163 3.42 -7.00 1.36
C THR A 163 2.87 -7.45 2.71
N THR A 164 1.94 -6.68 3.28
CA THR A 164 1.22 -7.04 4.50
C THR A 164 0.45 -8.35 4.32
N MET A 165 -0.28 -8.52 3.21
CA MET A 165 -1.01 -9.74 2.89
C MET A 165 -0.08 -10.96 2.78
N LEU A 166 1.02 -10.84 2.04
CA LEU A 166 2.01 -11.91 1.91
C LEU A 166 2.65 -12.27 3.26
N TRP A 167 2.86 -11.29 4.13
CA TRP A 167 3.40 -11.52 5.47
C TRP A 167 2.38 -12.16 6.42
N ILE A 168 1.13 -11.72 6.42
CA ILE A 168 0.04 -12.32 7.21
C ILE A 168 -0.19 -13.76 6.77
N GLY A 169 -0.29 -13.99 5.45
CA GLY A 169 -0.50 -15.30 4.85
C GLY A 169 0.70 -16.27 4.93
N GLY A 170 1.83 -15.83 5.51
CA GLY A 170 3.01 -16.68 5.75
C GLY A 170 3.88 -16.92 4.51
N GLN A 171 3.63 -16.25 3.39
CA GLN A 171 4.45 -16.36 2.17
C GLN A 171 5.84 -15.75 2.35
N VAL A 172 5.94 -14.69 3.17
CA VAL A 172 7.22 -14.02 3.45
C VAL A 172 7.38 -13.76 4.94
N THR A 173 8.63 -13.76 5.41
CA THR A 173 8.96 -13.31 6.76
C THR A 173 9.35 -11.83 6.76
N ALA A 174 9.10 -11.13 7.89
CA ALA A 174 9.38 -9.71 8.01
C ALA A 174 10.86 -9.37 7.78
N MET A 175 11.77 -10.18 8.30
CA MET A 175 13.21 -9.94 8.16
C MET A 175 13.68 -10.20 6.72
N ASN A 176 13.18 -11.27 6.10
CA ASN A 176 13.66 -11.68 4.78
C ASN A 176 13.18 -10.72 3.69
N ILE A 177 11.91 -10.27 3.75
CA ILE A 177 11.40 -9.29 2.78
C ILE A 177 12.21 -7.97 2.83
N VAL A 178 12.57 -7.50 4.03
CA VAL A 178 13.45 -6.32 4.18
C VAL A 178 14.81 -6.56 3.55
N LYS A 179 15.46 -7.69 3.88
CA LYS A 179 16.78 -8.06 3.37
C LYS A 179 16.80 -8.16 1.84
N MET A 180 15.79 -8.77 1.27
CA MET A 180 15.75 -9.06 -0.16
C MET A 180 15.29 -7.88 -1.00
N LEU A 181 14.39 -7.03 -0.50
CA LEU A 181 13.76 -6.01 -1.32
C LEU A 181 14.27 -4.59 -1.11
N ILE A 182 15.02 -4.29 -0.03
CA ILE A 182 15.52 -2.92 0.21
C ILE A 182 16.41 -2.42 -0.95
N VAL A 183 17.30 -3.24 -1.48
CA VAL A 183 18.21 -2.86 -2.57
C VAL A 183 17.47 -2.72 -3.91
N PRO A 184 16.64 -3.68 -4.36
CA PRO A 184 15.81 -3.52 -5.54
C PRO A 184 14.89 -2.29 -5.48
N SER A 185 14.19 -2.09 -4.36
CA SER A 185 13.29 -0.96 -4.16
C SER A 185 14.01 0.38 -4.14
N LEU A 186 15.17 0.46 -3.48
CA LEU A 186 16.01 1.66 -3.50
C LEU A 186 16.51 1.96 -4.91
N THR A 187 16.90 0.94 -5.66
CA THR A 187 17.35 1.09 -7.06
C THR A 187 16.23 1.59 -7.96
N CYS A 188 15.01 1.10 -7.74
CA CYS A 188 13.79 1.55 -8.45
C CYS A 188 13.61 3.07 -8.34
N VAL A 189 13.95 3.66 -7.20
CA VAL A 189 13.84 5.11 -6.94
C VAL A 189 15.09 5.87 -7.40
N VAL A 190 16.27 5.38 -7.03
CA VAL A 190 17.53 6.10 -7.23
C VAL A 190 17.86 6.28 -8.72
N VAL A 191 17.62 5.26 -9.55
CA VAL A 191 17.96 5.35 -10.99
C VAL A 191 17.15 6.44 -11.71
N PRO A 192 15.82 6.50 -11.63
CA PRO A 192 15.06 7.62 -12.19
C PRO A 192 15.47 8.97 -11.59
N LEU A 193 15.66 9.04 -10.28
CA LEU A 193 16.07 10.26 -9.59
C LEU A 193 17.42 10.80 -10.08
N LEU A 194 18.40 9.94 -10.28
CA LEU A 194 19.71 10.33 -10.84
C LEU A 194 19.56 10.98 -12.21
N ILE A 195 18.73 10.39 -13.08
CA ILE A 195 18.53 10.89 -14.44
C ILE A 195 17.77 12.21 -14.44
N ILE A 196 16.67 12.29 -13.68
CA ILE A 196 15.84 13.51 -13.59
C ILE A 196 16.64 14.64 -12.94
N SER A 197 17.39 14.34 -11.87
CA SER A 197 18.15 15.34 -11.13
C SER A 197 19.26 16.01 -11.94
N ARG A 198 19.81 15.31 -12.96
CA ARG A 198 20.79 15.90 -13.88
C ARG A 198 20.19 16.99 -14.76
N LYS A 199 18.90 16.87 -15.07
CA LYS A 199 18.15 17.83 -15.90
C LYS A 199 17.49 18.94 -15.07
N THR A 200 17.32 18.73 -13.76
CA THR A 200 16.66 19.66 -12.85
C THR A 200 17.64 20.71 -12.32
N LYS A 201 17.34 21.99 -12.56
CA LYS A 201 18.14 23.14 -12.11
C LYS A 201 17.23 24.23 -11.53
N GLY A 202 17.77 25.09 -10.70
CA GLY A 202 17.09 26.27 -10.17
C GLY A 202 16.51 26.06 -8.76
N LYS A 203 15.75 27.06 -8.31
CA LYS A 203 15.14 27.09 -7.00
C LYS A 203 13.61 26.97 -7.12
N VAL A 204 12.96 26.32 -6.15
CA VAL A 204 11.52 26.36 -6.00
C VAL A 204 11.09 27.71 -5.43
N LYS A 205 9.93 28.19 -5.86
CA LYS A 205 9.27 29.32 -5.21
C LYS A 205 8.46 28.78 -4.04
N THR A 206 8.68 29.33 -2.85
CA THR A 206 7.82 29.05 -1.68
C THR A 206 6.57 29.90 -1.75
N PRO A 207 5.41 29.41 -1.30
CA PRO A 207 4.21 30.21 -1.17
C PRO A 207 4.45 31.43 -0.25
N ASP A 208 3.95 32.62 -0.61
CA ASP A 208 4.09 33.85 0.16
C ASP A 208 3.29 33.80 1.49
N ASP A 209 2.23 33.00 1.55
CA ASP A 209 1.40 32.72 2.72
C ASP A 209 1.67 31.31 3.27
N VAL A 210 2.85 31.05 3.77
CA VAL A 210 2.95 30.05 4.83
C VAL A 210 2.41 30.73 6.09
N ALA A 211 1.08 30.80 6.19
CA ALA A 211 0.45 31.06 7.47
C ALA A 211 1.14 30.12 8.45
N LYS A 212 1.82 30.70 9.44
CA LYS A 212 2.33 29.94 10.59
C LYS A 212 1.10 29.27 11.16
N ASN A 213 0.82 28.05 10.72
CA ASN A 213 -0.15 27.22 11.40
C ASN A 213 0.35 27.20 12.85
N HIS A 214 -0.35 27.91 13.70
CA HIS A 214 -0.12 27.78 15.12
C HIS A 214 -0.38 26.30 15.41
N LEU A 215 0.70 25.58 15.71
CA LEU A 215 0.62 24.22 16.18
C LEU A 215 -0.32 24.24 17.38
N ASN A 216 -1.43 23.54 17.27
CA ASN A 216 -2.39 23.43 18.36
C ASN A 216 -1.90 22.45 19.43
N THR A 217 -0.75 21.79 19.19
CA THR A 217 -0.13 20.77 20.05
C THR A 217 1.16 21.27 20.67
N THR A 218 1.39 20.92 21.93
CA THR A 218 2.69 21.18 22.56
C THR A 218 3.76 20.24 21.98
N ALA A 219 5.01 20.69 21.92
CA ALA A 219 6.12 19.88 21.43
C ALA A 219 6.26 18.54 22.19
N ARG A 220 5.94 18.53 23.49
CA ARG A 220 5.97 17.31 24.33
C ARG A 220 4.87 16.34 23.93
N GLU A 221 3.65 16.81 23.75
CA GLU A 221 2.50 16.02 23.31
C GLU A 221 2.77 15.41 21.93
N ARG A 222 3.15 16.24 20.94
CA ARG A 222 3.53 15.83 19.59
C ARG A 222 4.59 14.72 19.59
N ASN A 223 5.70 14.95 20.30
CA ASN A 223 6.82 14.00 20.34
C ASN A 223 6.44 12.70 21.03
N SER A 224 5.62 12.74 22.08
CA SER A 224 5.16 11.54 22.79
C SER A 224 4.23 10.71 21.93
N VAL A 225 3.24 11.33 21.28
CA VAL A 225 2.29 10.63 20.40
C VAL A 225 3.02 10.04 19.20
N PHE A 226 3.95 10.79 18.58
CA PHE A 226 4.77 10.28 17.49
C PHE A 226 5.63 9.08 17.91
N ALA A 227 6.34 9.17 19.03
CA ALA A 227 7.22 8.10 19.50
C ALA A 227 6.45 6.83 19.87
N ILE A 228 5.28 6.96 20.50
CA ILE A 228 4.45 5.83 20.91
C ILE A 228 3.79 5.20 19.68
N GLY A 229 3.24 6.00 18.77
CA GLY A 229 2.61 5.48 17.56
C GLY A 229 3.63 4.77 16.64
N LEU A 230 4.79 5.39 16.41
CA LEU A 230 5.88 4.76 15.66
C LEU A 230 6.40 3.51 16.37
N GLY A 231 6.55 3.55 17.69
CA GLY A 231 6.94 2.41 18.51
C GLY A 231 5.92 1.27 18.42
N ALA A 232 4.62 1.58 18.43
CA ALA A 232 3.55 0.59 18.27
C ALA A 232 3.65 -0.12 16.92
N LEU A 233 3.83 0.62 15.82
CA LEU A 233 4.00 0.04 14.49
C LEU A 233 5.24 -0.86 14.40
N LEU A 234 6.40 -0.38 14.85
CA LEU A 234 7.65 -1.14 14.84
C LEU A 234 7.63 -2.37 15.76
N PHE A 235 6.78 -2.36 16.78
CA PHE A 235 6.63 -3.47 17.72
C PHE A 235 5.88 -4.66 17.10
N VAL A 236 5.03 -4.47 16.09
CA VAL A 236 4.20 -5.55 15.52
C VAL A 236 5.01 -6.75 15.00
N PRO A 237 6.08 -6.58 14.20
CA PRO A 237 6.92 -7.71 13.79
C PRO A 237 7.61 -8.42 14.97
N VAL A 238 8.03 -7.67 15.99
CA VAL A 238 8.60 -8.24 17.21
C VAL A 238 7.55 -9.05 17.96
N PHE A 239 6.34 -8.52 18.12
CA PHE A 239 5.22 -9.20 18.74
C PHE A 239 4.92 -10.55 18.04
N LYS A 240 4.78 -10.55 16.70
CA LYS A 240 4.57 -11.79 15.92
C LYS A 240 5.69 -12.80 16.16
N THR A 241 6.95 -12.35 16.18
CA THR A 241 8.10 -13.23 16.35
C THR A 241 8.17 -13.88 17.75
N VAL A 242 7.80 -13.11 18.78
CA VAL A 242 7.86 -13.58 20.18
C VAL A 242 6.65 -14.40 20.58
N THR A 243 5.45 -14.00 20.14
CA THR A 243 4.19 -14.62 20.56
C THR A 243 3.67 -15.69 19.60
N HIS A 244 4.13 -15.67 18.35
CA HIS A 244 3.60 -16.45 17.23
C HIS A 244 2.13 -16.17 16.91
N LEU A 245 1.53 -15.13 17.50
CA LEU A 245 0.18 -14.68 17.18
C LEU A 245 0.17 -13.90 15.85
N PRO A 246 -0.99 -13.86 15.15
CA PRO A 246 -1.12 -13.08 13.93
C PRO A 246 -0.78 -11.60 14.14
N PRO A 247 -0.22 -10.90 13.14
CA PRO A 247 0.22 -9.51 13.24
C PRO A 247 -0.87 -8.53 13.67
N PHE A 248 -2.13 -8.77 13.29
CA PHE A 248 -3.24 -7.90 13.67
C PHE A 248 -3.43 -7.78 15.18
N MET A 249 -3.12 -8.84 15.95
CA MET A 249 -3.17 -8.81 17.42
C MET A 249 -2.16 -7.81 18.00
N GLY A 250 -0.94 -7.79 17.45
CA GLY A 250 0.08 -6.79 17.82
C GLY A 250 -0.34 -5.36 17.44
N MET A 251 -0.99 -5.22 16.29
CA MET A 251 -1.52 -3.94 15.81
C MET A 251 -2.65 -3.42 16.72
N LEU A 252 -3.59 -4.28 17.09
CA LEU A 252 -4.67 -3.92 18.02
C LEU A 252 -4.16 -3.59 19.43
N LEU A 253 -3.13 -4.31 19.91
CA LEU A 253 -2.45 -3.96 21.15
C LEU A 253 -1.83 -2.56 21.06
N GLY A 254 -1.11 -2.27 19.98
CA GLY A 254 -0.53 -0.96 19.71
C GLY A 254 -1.58 0.15 19.67
N LEU A 255 -2.69 -0.09 18.99
CA LEU A 255 -3.83 0.84 18.96
C LEU A 255 -4.44 1.06 20.35
N GLY A 256 -4.62 -0.01 21.13
CA GLY A 256 -5.15 0.09 22.49
C GLY A 256 -4.24 0.91 23.40
N VAL A 257 -2.92 0.71 23.33
CA VAL A 257 -1.94 1.53 24.06
C VAL A 257 -2.00 2.98 23.60
N MET A 258 -2.03 3.22 22.28
CA MET A 258 -2.12 4.57 21.73
C MET A 258 -3.40 5.28 22.18
N TRP A 259 -4.52 4.56 22.23
CA TRP A 259 -5.81 5.07 22.70
C TRP A 259 -5.73 5.48 24.18
N MET A 260 -5.22 4.59 25.04
CA MET A 260 -5.04 4.92 26.46
C MET A 260 -4.15 6.15 26.67
N VAL A 261 -3.05 6.23 25.94
CA VAL A 261 -2.12 7.37 26.08
C VAL A 261 -2.75 8.69 25.62
N THR A 262 -3.45 8.70 24.50
CA THR A 262 -4.13 9.90 24.00
C THR A 262 -5.25 10.36 24.93
N GLU A 263 -6.01 9.43 25.53
CA GLU A 263 -6.99 9.76 26.58
C GLU A 263 -6.33 10.33 27.83
N MET A 264 -5.19 9.79 28.26
CA MET A 264 -4.45 10.34 29.41
C MET A 264 -3.90 11.74 29.13
N ILE A 265 -3.38 11.99 27.93
CA ILE A 265 -2.89 13.33 27.51
C ILE A 265 -4.03 14.35 27.53
N HIS A 266 -5.23 13.95 27.16
CA HIS A 266 -6.41 14.81 27.10
C HIS A 266 -7.37 14.59 28.29
N SER A 267 -6.88 14.06 29.40
CA SER A 267 -7.67 13.84 30.62
C SER A 267 -8.35 15.12 31.08
N GLY A 268 -9.64 15.01 31.37
CA GLY A 268 -10.45 16.16 31.82
C GLY A 268 -11.06 17.01 30.70
N LYS A 269 -10.76 16.71 29.43
CA LYS A 269 -11.41 17.33 28.25
C LYS A 269 -12.55 16.45 27.76
N ASP A 270 -13.67 17.05 27.36
CA ASP A 270 -14.74 16.34 26.67
C ASP A 270 -14.39 16.09 25.17
N GLU A 271 -15.22 15.36 24.44
CA GLU A 271 -14.99 15.04 23.02
C GLU A 271 -14.96 16.29 22.12
N VAL A 272 -15.68 17.35 22.50
CA VAL A 272 -15.71 18.61 21.76
C VAL A 272 -14.39 19.37 21.98
N GLU A 273 -13.88 19.37 23.20
CA GLU A 273 -12.62 20.02 23.56
C GLU A 273 -11.40 19.26 23.01
N LYS A 274 -11.46 17.92 22.94
CA LYS A 274 -10.44 17.10 22.28
C LYS A 274 -10.37 17.41 20.77
N GLY A 275 -11.51 17.76 20.17
CA GLY A 275 -11.62 18.12 18.76
C GLY A 275 -11.08 17.02 17.83
N THR A 276 -10.18 17.37 16.90
CA THR A 276 -9.58 16.45 15.93
C THR A 276 -8.63 15.41 16.54
N ARG A 277 -8.25 15.55 17.82
CA ARG A 277 -7.24 14.70 18.49
C ARG A 277 -7.82 13.49 19.20
N SER A 278 -9.15 13.36 19.24
CA SER A 278 -9.78 12.18 19.84
C SER A 278 -9.67 10.97 18.92
N VAL A 279 -9.57 9.78 19.53
CA VAL A 279 -9.56 8.51 18.77
C VAL A 279 -10.89 8.33 18.01
N VAL A 280 -11.99 8.80 18.58
CA VAL A 280 -13.31 8.78 17.90
C VAL A 280 -13.28 9.61 16.62
N HIS A 281 -12.59 10.77 16.64
CA HIS A 281 -12.41 11.57 15.43
C HIS A 281 -11.52 10.86 14.41
N ALA A 282 -10.40 10.27 14.84
CA ALA A 282 -9.51 9.49 14.00
C ALA A 282 -10.27 8.35 13.30
N LEU A 283 -11.09 7.58 14.03
CA LEU A 283 -11.95 6.52 13.49
C LEU A 283 -12.95 7.01 12.41
N ARG A 284 -13.38 8.27 12.49
CA ARG A 284 -14.26 8.88 11.47
C ARG A 284 -13.51 9.37 10.24
N LYS A 285 -12.21 9.63 10.38
CA LYS A 285 -11.37 10.24 9.35
C LYS A 285 -10.62 9.21 8.51
N ILE A 286 -10.41 7.99 9.03
CA ILE A 286 -9.77 6.92 8.26
C ILE A 286 -10.55 6.61 6.97
N ASP A 287 -9.84 6.13 5.96
CA ASP A 287 -10.39 5.75 4.66
C ASP A 287 -11.18 4.42 4.75
N THR A 288 -12.38 4.49 5.36
CA THR A 288 -13.30 3.36 5.46
C THR A 288 -13.72 2.78 4.09
N PRO A 289 -13.95 3.60 3.03
CA PRO A 289 -14.19 3.07 1.69
C PRO A 289 -13.10 2.11 1.21
N SER A 290 -11.82 2.41 1.42
CA SER A 290 -10.74 1.49 1.05
C SER A 290 -10.80 0.16 1.83
N ILE A 291 -11.14 0.17 3.12
CA ILE A 291 -11.33 -1.06 3.90
C ILE A 291 -12.47 -1.92 3.31
N LEU A 292 -13.60 -1.29 2.96
CA LEU A 292 -14.73 -1.97 2.35
C LEU A 292 -14.42 -2.46 0.92
N PHE A 293 -13.62 -1.71 0.17
CA PHE A 293 -13.11 -2.17 -1.12
C PHE A 293 -12.27 -3.44 -0.98
N PHE A 294 -11.33 -3.46 -0.04
CA PHE A 294 -10.51 -4.65 0.22
C PHE A 294 -11.36 -5.83 0.68
N LEU A 295 -12.33 -5.62 1.56
CA LEU A 295 -13.28 -6.67 1.94
C LEU A 295 -13.97 -7.25 0.71
N GLY A 296 -14.60 -6.43 -0.12
CA GLY A 296 -15.39 -6.87 -1.27
C GLY A 296 -14.55 -7.63 -2.30
N ILE A 297 -13.38 -7.09 -2.65
CA ILE A 297 -12.52 -7.70 -3.68
C ILE A 297 -11.86 -9.00 -3.18
N LEU A 298 -11.41 -9.06 -1.93
CA LEU A 298 -10.85 -10.28 -1.34
C LEU A 298 -11.90 -11.38 -1.25
N VAL A 299 -13.14 -11.05 -0.86
CA VAL A 299 -14.25 -11.98 -0.87
C VAL A 299 -14.56 -12.50 -2.28
N ALA A 300 -14.49 -11.63 -3.31
CA ALA A 300 -14.68 -12.05 -4.70
C ALA A 300 -13.57 -13.00 -5.18
N VAL A 301 -12.30 -12.71 -4.87
CA VAL A 301 -11.15 -13.55 -5.21
C VAL A 301 -11.24 -14.90 -4.49
N ALA A 302 -11.63 -14.92 -3.22
CA ALA A 302 -11.82 -16.14 -2.43
C ALA A 302 -12.85 -17.10 -3.06
N ALA A 303 -13.93 -16.57 -3.66
CA ALA A 303 -14.89 -17.40 -4.40
C ALA A 303 -14.25 -18.09 -5.61
N LEU A 304 -13.40 -17.38 -6.38
CA LEU A 304 -12.67 -17.96 -7.51
C LEU A 304 -11.63 -19.00 -7.06
N GLN A 305 -10.98 -18.75 -5.92
CA GLN A 305 -10.02 -19.69 -5.31
C GLN A 305 -10.74 -20.99 -4.90
N SER A 306 -11.83 -20.91 -4.16
CA SER A 306 -12.62 -22.06 -3.73
C SER A 306 -13.17 -22.91 -4.88
N LEU A 307 -13.38 -22.29 -6.05
CA LEU A 307 -13.80 -22.97 -7.28
C LEU A 307 -12.64 -23.56 -8.09
N GLY A 308 -11.39 -23.39 -7.66
CA GLY A 308 -10.19 -23.85 -8.37
C GLY A 308 -9.88 -23.09 -9.67
N VAL A 309 -10.57 -21.97 -9.93
CA VAL A 309 -10.37 -21.16 -11.15
C VAL A 309 -8.96 -20.57 -11.19
N LEU A 310 -8.46 -20.09 -10.03
CA LEU A 310 -7.14 -19.51 -9.94
C LEU A 310 -6.03 -20.54 -10.15
N THR A 311 -6.18 -21.75 -9.64
CA THR A 311 -5.24 -22.87 -9.89
C THR A 311 -5.20 -23.27 -11.38
N GLN A 312 -6.37 -23.27 -12.05
CA GLN A 312 -6.41 -23.50 -13.49
C GLN A 312 -5.70 -22.40 -14.27
N LEU A 313 -5.85 -21.15 -13.87
CA LEU A 313 -5.16 -20.01 -14.46
C LEU A 313 -3.64 -20.11 -14.27
N ALA A 314 -3.17 -20.51 -13.08
CA ALA A 314 -1.76 -20.76 -12.79
C ALA A 314 -1.19 -21.83 -13.74
N THR A 315 -1.86 -22.98 -13.83
CA THR A 315 -1.44 -24.07 -14.72
C THR A 315 -1.37 -23.63 -16.18
N TRP A 316 -2.32 -22.80 -16.62
CA TRP A 316 -2.32 -22.27 -17.99
C TRP A 316 -1.14 -21.31 -18.22
N LEU A 317 -0.85 -20.41 -17.26
CA LEU A 317 0.30 -19.50 -17.33
C LEU A 317 1.63 -20.27 -17.35
N ASP A 318 1.78 -21.26 -16.49
CA ASP A 318 2.98 -22.10 -16.41
C ASP A 318 3.22 -22.86 -17.72
N HIS A 319 2.16 -23.39 -18.33
CA HIS A 319 2.27 -24.06 -19.63
C HIS A 319 2.58 -23.11 -20.80
N LYS A 320 2.02 -21.91 -20.80
CA LYS A 320 2.15 -20.97 -21.92
C LYS A 320 3.42 -20.13 -21.85
N ILE A 321 3.80 -19.70 -20.65
CA ILE A 321 4.95 -18.83 -20.45
C ILE A 321 6.15 -19.63 -19.94
N GLY A 322 5.94 -20.60 -19.03
CA GLY A 322 6.95 -21.51 -18.51
C GLY A 322 8.10 -20.89 -17.73
N ASN A 323 8.06 -19.56 -17.52
CA ASN A 323 9.09 -18.83 -16.78
C ASN A 323 8.44 -17.96 -15.72
N ILE A 324 8.64 -18.35 -14.45
CA ILE A 324 8.03 -17.70 -13.30
C ILE A 324 8.43 -16.23 -13.16
N THR A 325 9.66 -15.87 -13.50
CA THR A 325 10.13 -14.48 -13.48
C THR A 325 9.33 -13.61 -14.46
N VAL A 326 9.08 -14.13 -15.66
CA VAL A 326 8.28 -13.41 -16.68
C VAL A 326 6.83 -13.28 -16.23
N ILE A 327 6.26 -14.33 -15.64
CA ILE A 327 4.88 -14.30 -15.09
C ILE A 327 4.77 -13.18 -14.04
N VAL A 328 5.69 -13.13 -13.08
CA VAL A 328 5.67 -12.15 -12.01
C VAL A 328 5.88 -10.72 -12.53
N VAL A 329 6.77 -10.52 -13.51
CA VAL A 329 6.95 -9.21 -14.16
C VAL A 329 5.67 -8.76 -14.87
N ILE A 330 4.98 -9.67 -15.55
CA ILE A 330 3.69 -9.37 -16.19
C ILE A 330 2.63 -9.00 -15.15
N ILE A 331 2.54 -9.73 -14.04
CA ILE A 331 1.65 -9.38 -12.92
C ILE A 331 1.95 -7.97 -12.41
N GLY A 332 3.22 -7.60 -12.27
CA GLY A 332 3.62 -6.25 -11.89
C GLY A 332 3.22 -5.16 -12.91
N PHE A 333 3.28 -5.44 -14.21
CA PHE A 333 2.75 -4.52 -15.23
C PHE A 333 1.22 -4.44 -15.20
N LEU A 334 0.54 -5.55 -14.92
CA LEU A 334 -0.92 -5.53 -14.72
C LEU A 334 -1.31 -4.67 -13.51
N SER A 335 -0.47 -4.62 -12.47
CA SER A 335 -0.67 -3.73 -11.32
C SER A 335 -0.72 -2.24 -11.68
N ALA A 336 -0.24 -1.83 -12.84
CA ALA A 336 -0.40 -0.47 -13.31
C ALA A 336 -1.85 -0.11 -13.72
N VAL A 337 -2.62 -1.11 -14.15
CA VAL A 337 -4.02 -0.93 -14.62
C VAL A 337 -5.01 -1.41 -13.57
N VAL A 338 -4.62 -2.46 -12.85
CA VAL A 338 -5.40 -3.21 -11.88
C VAL A 338 -4.79 -2.94 -10.52
N ASP A 339 -5.59 -2.62 -9.51
CA ASP A 339 -5.11 -2.41 -8.13
C ASP A 339 -4.23 -3.62 -7.70
N ASN A 340 -3.11 -3.35 -7.02
CA ASN A 340 -2.13 -4.36 -6.66
C ASN A 340 -2.67 -5.44 -5.70
N VAL A 341 -3.59 -5.09 -4.81
CA VAL A 341 -4.16 -5.99 -3.79
C VAL A 341 -4.88 -7.20 -4.39
N PRO A 342 -5.83 -7.05 -5.34
CA PRO A 342 -6.46 -8.18 -5.99
C PRO A 342 -5.50 -9.10 -6.73
N LEU A 343 -4.44 -8.54 -7.32
CA LEU A 343 -3.44 -9.32 -8.05
C LEU A 343 -2.62 -10.22 -7.11
N VAL A 344 -2.24 -9.69 -5.94
CA VAL A 344 -1.52 -10.49 -4.93
C VAL A 344 -2.45 -11.53 -4.32
N ALA A 345 -3.71 -11.19 -4.01
CA ALA A 345 -4.70 -12.15 -3.55
C ALA A 345 -4.92 -13.28 -4.57
N ALA A 346 -5.03 -12.94 -5.86
CA ALA A 346 -5.14 -13.94 -6.91
C ALA A 346 -3.90 -14.84 -6.96
N ALA A 347 -2.69 -14.27 -6.86
CA ALA A 347 -1.45 -15.04 -6.86
C ALA A 347 -1.36 -15.99 -5.65
N GLN A 348 -1.80 -15.57 -4.45
CA GLN A 348 -1.91 -16.44 -3.27
C GLN A 348 -2.90 -17.60 -3.51
N GLY A 349 -3.99 -17.35 -4.22
CA GLY A 349 -4.96 -18.39 -4.61
C GLY A 349 -4.50 -19.27 -5.78
N MET A 350 -3.55 -18.80 -6.58
CA MET A 350 -2.98 -19.54 -7.73
C MET A 350 -1.93 -20.55 -7.29
N TYR A 351 -1.07 -20.19 -6.34
CA TYR A 351 0.10 -20.95 -5.93
C TYR A 351 0.06 -21.21 -4.43
N SER A 352 0.34 -22.44 -4.03
CA SER A 352 0.34 -22.85 -2.62
C SER A 352 1.72 -22.70 -1.98
N LEU A 353 1.76 -22.67 -0.64
CA LEU A 353 3.02 -22.74 0.12
C LEU A 353 3.73 -24.10 0.00
N GLU A 354 3.04 -25.14 -0.45
CA GLU A 354 3.67 -26.45 -0.78
C GLU A 354 4.48 -26.32 -2.08
N GLN A 355 4.00 -25.58 -3.06
CA GLN A 355 4.68 -25.33 -4.34
C GLN A 355 5.80 -24.28 -4.17
N PHE A 356 5.51 -23.19 -3.52
CA PHE A 356 6.47 -22.13 -3.20
C PHE A 356 6.49 -21.88 -1.69
N PRO A 357 7.46 -22.45 -0.96
CA PRO A 357 7.56 -22.28 0.50
C PRO A 357 7.73 -20.82 0.91
N THR A 358 7.57 -20.56 2.22
CA THR A 358 7.84 -19.25 2.82
C THR A 358 9.22 -18.75 2.41
N ASP A 359 9.31 -17.46 2.11
CA ASP A 359 10.55 -16.80 1.66
C ASP A 359 11.10 -17.33 0.32
N HIS A 360 10.25 -17.98 -0.49
CA HIS A 360 10.63 -18.40 -1.83
C HIS A 360 10.72 -17.19 -2.78
N TYR A 361 11.62 -17.28 -3.78
CA TYR A 361 11.83 -16.31 -4.87
C TYR A 361 10.55 -15.71 -5.42
N PHE A 362 9.53 -16.54 -5.66
CA PHE A 362 8.26 -16.13 -6.24
C PHE A 362 7.55 -15.06 -5.40
N TRP A 363 7.43 -15.28 -4.10
CA TRP A 363 6.70 -14.39 -3.21
C TRP A 363 7.40 -13.05 -3.01
N GLU A 364 8.72 -13.10 -2.83
CA GLU A 364 9.53 -11.88 -2.69
C GLU A 364 9.51 -11.05 -3.97
N PHE A 365 9.67 -11.71 -5.12
CA PHE A 365 9.64 -11.02 -6.41
C PHE A 365 8.24 -10.50 -6.74
N LEU A 366 7.18 -11.23 -6.36
CA LEU A 366 5.80 -10.77 -6.47
C LEU A 366 5.56 -9.51 -5.63
N ALA A 367 6.03 -9.49 -4.37
CA ALA A 367 5.91 -8.31 -3.51
C ALA A 367 6.57 -7.07 -4.15
N TYR A 368 7.78 -7.23 -4.70
CA TYR A 368 8.45 -6.17 -5.43
C TYR A 368 7.65 -5.73 -6.66
N CYS A 369 7.28 -6.67 -7.52
CA CYS A 369 6.67 -6.37 -8.81
C CYS A 369 5.26 -5.77 -8.65
N ALA A 370 4.43 -6.33 -7.77
CA ALA A 370 3.09 -5.83 -7.52
C ALA A 370 3.12 -4.45 -6.83
N GLY A 371 3.97 -4.29 -5.82
CA GLY A 371 4.08 -3.03 -5.08
C GLY A 371 4.62 -1.88 -5.94
N THR A 372 5.69 -2.11 -6.71
CA THR A 372 6.32 -1.04 -7.51
C THR A 372 5.66 -0.83 -8.87
N GLY A 373 5.08 -1.88 -9.47
CA GLY A 373 4.46 -1.84 -10.79
C GLY A 373 3.26 -0.90 -10.89
N GLY A 374 2.49 -0.78 -9.81
CA GLY A 374 1.37 0.15 -9.69
C GLY A 374 1.73 1.62 -9.93
N SER A 375 3.01 1.99 -9.83
CA SER A 375 3.48 3.35 -10.13
C SER A 375 3.55 3.68 -11.62
N ALA A 376 3.48 2.69 -12.52
CA ALA A 376 3.62 2.93 -13.96
C ALA A 376 2.46 3.77 -14.51
N LEU A 377 1.26 3.63 -13.97
CA LEU A 377 0.12 4.52 -14.24
C LEU A 377 -0.38 5.12 -12.91
N ILE A 378 -0.89 6.35 -12.96
CA ILE A 378 -1.34 7.05 -11.74
C ILE A 378 -2.54 6.35 -11.06
N ILE A 379 -3.31 5.60 -11.80
CA ILE A 379 -4.48 4.85 -11.32
C ILE A 379 -4.13 3.45 -10.76
N GLY A 380 -2.89 2.99 -10.92
CA GLY A 380 -2.47 1.62 -10.59
C GLY A 380 -2.19 1.40 -9.09
N SER A 381 -2.29 2.42 -8.25
CA SER A 381 -2.12 2.28 -6.81
C SER A 381 -2.94 3.30 -6.04
N ALA A 382 -3.30 2.99 -4.79
CA ALA A 382 -3.98 3.91 -3.89
C ALA A 382 -3.21 5.23 -3.72
N ALA A 383 -1.89 5.17 -3.64
CA ALA A 383 -0.99 6.34 -3.60
C ALA A 383 -1.14 7.23 -4.83
N GLY A 384 -1.21 6.63 -6.03
CA GLY A 384 -1.42 7.35 -7.28
C GLY A 384 -2.77 8.04 -7.35
N VAL A 385 -3.84 7.33 -6.99
CA VAL A 385 -5.22 7.86 -6.98
C VAL A 385 -5.35 9.01 -5.99
N ALA A 386 -4.79 8.90 -4.79
CA ALA A 386 -4.77 9.98 -3.80
C ALA A 386 -4.03 11.22 -4.33
N ALA A 387 -2.84 11.04 -4.89
CA ALA A 387 -2.06 12.13 -5.49
C ALA A 387 -2.82 12.81 -6.65
N MET A 388 -3.49 12.01 -7.49
CA MET A 388 -4.32 12.49 -8.59
C MET A 388 -5.46 13.37 -8.09
N GLY A 389 -6.18 12.92 -7.07
CA GLY A 389 -7.28 13.67 -6.46
C GLY A 389 -6.81 14.97 -5.78
N MET A 390 -5.75 14.90 -4.97
CA MET A 390 -5.23 16.05 -4.23
C MET A 390 -4.67 17.14 -5.13
N GLU A 391 -3.87 16.82 -6.14
CA GLU A 391 -3.20 17.78 -7.01
C GLU A 391 -3.92 17.95 -8.35
N ARG A 392 -5.03 17.27 -8.58
CA ARG A 392 -5.76 17.26 -9.85
C ARG A 392 -4.83 16.98 -11.02
N ILE A 393 -4.06 15.88 -10.89
CA ILE A 393 -3.12 15.43 -11.91
C ILE A 393 -3.92 14.82 -13.06
N ASP A 394 -3.68 15.31 -14.27
CA ASP A 394 -4.25 14.70 -15.48
C ASP A 394 -3.55 13.37 -15.79
N PHE A 395 -4.34 12.35 -16.17
CA PHE A 395 -3.83 11.01 -16.49
C PHE A 395 -2.77 11.05 -17.60
N PHE A 396 -3.04 11.79 -18.71
CA PHE A 396 -2.11 11.88 -19.83
C PHE A 396 -0.86 12.67 -19.49
N TRP A 397 -0.96 13.64 -18.57
CA TRP A 397 0.21 14.35 -18.05
C TRP A 397 1.14 13.40 -17.32
N TYR A 398 0.59 12.56 -16.42
CA TYR A 398 1.37 11.55 -15.69
C TYR A 398 2.00 10.53 -16.65
N LEU A 399 1.21 10.02 -17.60
CA LEU A 399 1.66 9.08 -18.62
C LEU A 399 2.87 9.60 -19.42
N ARG A 400 2.88 10.90 -19.76
CA ARG A 400 3.97 11.53 -20.54
C ARG A 400 5.18 11.93 -19.70
N ARG A 401 5.00 12.24 -18.42
CA ARG A 401 6.04 12.85 -17.59
C ARG A 401 6.64 11.92 -16.55
N ILE A 402 5.86 11.00 -16.00
CA ILE A 402 6.25 10.14 -14.88
C ILE A 402 6.39 8.68 -15.30
N THR A 403 5.44 8.13 -16.08
CA THR A 403 5.37 6.70 -16.42
C THR A 403 6.70 6.13 -16.93
N ILE A 404 7.40 6.82 -17.82
CA ILE A 404 8.66 6.33 -18.37
C ILE A 404 9.72 6.12 -17.26
N TRP A 405 9.74 7.00 -16.27
CA TRP A 405 10.67 6.91 -15.14
C TRP A 405 10.28 5.82 -14.16
N ALA A 406 8.98 5.67 -13.90
CA ALA A 406 8.44 4.58 -13.09
C ALA A 406 8.75 3.22 -13.72
N VAL A 407 8.54 3.06 -15.02
CA VAL A 407 8.84 1.82 -15.75
C VAL A 407 10.34 1.52 -15.77
N ILE A 408 11.19 2.52 -16.01
CA ILE A 408 12.65 2.34 -15.93
C ILE A 408 13.06 1.88 -14.53
N GLY A 409 12.57 2.57 -13.49
CA GLY A 409 12.85 2.20 -12.11
C GLY A 409 12.40 0.78 -11.79
N TYR A 410 11.17 0.43 -12.16
CA TYR A 410 10.59 -0.90 -12.00
C TYR A 410 11.47 -1.99 -12.65
N LEU A 411 11.81 -1.84 -13.93
CA LEU A 411 12.60 -2.85 -14.67
C LEU A 411 14.03 -2.98 -14.13
N VAL A 412 14.68 -1.87 -13.79
CA VAL A 412 16.04 -1.91 -13.23
C VAL A 412 16.03 -2.55 -11.85
N GLY A 413 15.07 -2.21 -10.98
CA GLY A 413 14.96 -2.85 -9.68
C GLY A 413 14.61 -4.34 -9.78
N ALA A 414 13.75 -4.74 -10.74
CA ALA A 414 13.48 -6.15 -11.03
C ALA A 414 14.75 -6.90 -11.46
N ALA A 415 15.55 -6.30 -12.34
CA ALA A 415 16.83 -6.89 -12.76
C ALA A 415 17.82 -7.01 -11.59
N VAL A 416 17.84 -6.01 -10.69
CA VAL A 416 18.67 -6.06 -9.47
C VAL A 416 18.22 -7.18 -8.55
N PHE A 417 16.89 -7.37 -8.34
CA PHE A 417 16.37 -8.49 -7.54
C PHE A 417 16.81 -9.84 -8.11
N VAL A 418 16.59 -10.06 -9.41
CA VAL A 418 16.96 -11.32 -10.08
C VAL A 418 18.46 -11.61 -9.94
N THR A 419 19.31 -10.60 -10.15
CA THR A 419 20.76 -10.76 -10.02
C THR A 419 21.19 -10.99 -8.57
N GLN A 420 20.61 -10.26 -7.61
CA GLN A 420 20.87 -10.43 -6.18
C GLN A 420 20.52 -11.85 -5.73
N TYR A 421 19.35 -12.35 -6.11
CA TYR A 421 18.90 -13.70 -5.77
C TYR A 421 19.82 -14.78 -6.38
N ALA A 422 20.22 -14.62 -7.65
CA ALA A 422 21.16 -15.53 -8.30
C ALA A 422 22.54 -15.58 -7.60
N MET A 423 23.04 -14.40 -7.15
CA MET A 423 24.30 -14.32 -6.41
C MET A 423 24.23 -15.01 -5.04
N LEU A 424 23.12 -14.80 -4.31
CA LEU A 424 22.95 -15.42 -2.98
C LEU A 424 22.84 -16.94 -3.06
N ASN A 425 22.16 -17.47 -4.08
CA ASN A 425 22.03 -18.92 -4.28
C ASN A 425 23.32 -19.60 -4.81
N GLN A 426 24.27 -18.84 -5.34
CA GLN A 426 25.58 -19.38 -5.72
C GLN A 426 26.55 -19.43 -4.53
N MET A 427 26.25 -18.73 -3.45
CA MET A 427 27.06 -18.65 -2.23
C MET A 427 26.58 -19.60 -1.11
N SER A 428 25.37 -20.15 -1.24
CA SER A 428 24.79 -21.18 -0.36
C SER A 428 25.03 -22.60 -0.90
#